data_4c192fe6ef8c2cf24799c6d63cc40ca2
#
_entry.id   4c192fe6ef8c2cf24799c6d63cc40ca2
#
_cell.length_a   1.000
_cell.length_b   1.000
_cell.length_c   1.000
_cell.angle_alpha   90.00
_cell.angle_beta   90.00
_cell.angle_gamma   90.00
#
_symmetry.space_group_name_H-M   'P 1'
#
loop_
_entity.id
_entity.type
_entity.pdbx_description
1 polymer ?
#
loop_
_entity_poly.entity_id
_entity_poly.type
_entity_poly.pdbx_seq_one_letter_code
_entity_poly.pdbx_strand_id
1 'polypeptide(L)'
;MRKFYIALFTLFLWGISLAQGQSPILEVTTYSDIVTDSDNTVNATDVVVFTIKARNISNLALSSLTISHTLRGINGSVLTLNSSPTFLSNSNGSSSGSLVAGETGTYIATYTFNGAGVSAGGVSLTVTGTASTPGNSNNVTDPSDDGDDSDGNTANDPTQVLAGNTVTALEGTKSENYVDVDGNGTIGLGDQLEYIITVYNKGEEQLDAVTLFDVLKDQNNNVLALIAPFTPPGPIFVSSNQNSS
;
A
#
# COMPACT_ATOMS: atom_id res chain seq x y z
N MET A 1 -83.74 35.31 18.49
CA MET A 1 -82.90 34.08 18.21
C MET A 1 -81.83 34.46 17.19
N ARG A 2 -80.60 34.63 17.62
CA ARG A 2 -79.46 34.90 16.75
C ARG A 2 -78.82 33.57 16.32
N LYS A 3 -78.82 33.30 15.03
CA LYS A 3 -78.16 32.13 14.44
C LYS A 3 -76.65 32.42 14.28
N PHE A 4 -75.81 31.69 15.01
CA PHE A 4 -74.36 31.68 14.85
C PHE A 4 -74.01 30.72 13.72
N TYR A 5 -73.41 31.22 12.62
CA TYR A 5 -72.79 30.41 11.59
C TYR A 5 -71.35 30.21 11.96
N ILE A 6 -70.95 28.97 12.26
CA ILE A 6 -69.54 28.57 12.42
C ILE A 6 -69.05 28.26 10.99
N ALA A 7 -68.18 29.11 10.47
CA ALA A 7 -67.46 28.82 9.25
C ALA A 7 -66.28 27.92 9.59
N LEU A 8 -66.36 26.65 9.15
CA LEU A 8 -65.27 25.71 9.30
C LEU A 8 -64.22 26.02 8.19
N PHE A 9 -63.10 26.62 8.57
CA PHE A 9 -61.98 26.90 7.67
C PHE A 9 -61.09 25.68 7.66
N THR A 10 -61.24 24.76 6.67
CA THR A 10 -60.32 23.65 6.44
C THR A 10 -59.06 24.19 5.79
N LEU A 11 -58.01 24.33 6.61
CA LEU A 11 -56.67 24.66 6.16
C LEU A 11 -56.06 23.39 5.50
N PHE A 12 -56.04 23.36 4.17
CA PHE A 12 -55.33 22.34 3.41
C PHE A 12 -53.84 22.64 3.49
N LEU A 13 -53.14 22.07 4.47
CA LEU A 13 -51.67 22.04 4.48
C LEU A 13 -51.22 21.07 3.35
N TRP A 14 -50.91 21.62 2.19
CA TRP A 14 -50.08 20.93 1.24
C TRP A 14 -48.68 20.82 1.88
N GLY A 15 -48.38 19.62 2.34
CA GLY A 15 -47.01 19.30 2.74
C GLY A 15 -46.10 19.40 1.53
N ILE A 16 -45.38 20.53 1.45
CA ILE A 16 -44.23 20.63 0.57
C ILE A 16 -43.20 19.69 1.18
N SER A 17 -43.16 18.46 0.66
CA SER A 17 -41.99 17.59 0.88
C SER A 17 -40.82 18.27 0.20
N LEU A 18 -40.02 18.99 0.98
CA LEU A 18 -38.69 19.39 0.55
C LEU A 18 -37.94 18.09 0.39
N ALA A 19 -37.87 17.57 -0.84
CA ALA A 19 -36.87 16.58 -1.17
C ALA A 19 -35.53 17.24 -0.83
N GLN A 20 -34.95 16.86 0.28
CA GLN A 20 -33.55 17.17 0.57
C GLN A 20 -32.76 16.46 -0.51
N GLY A 21 -32.42 17.17 -1.56
CA GLY A 21 -31.46 16.73 -2.54
C GLY A 21 -30.18 16.42 -1.79
N GLN A 22 -29.82 15.17 -1.69
CA GLN A 22 -28.51 14.76 -1.23
C GLN A 22 -27.51 15.48 -2.14
N SER A 23 -26.57 16.23 -1.56
CA SER A 23 -25.52 16.86 -2.35
C SER A 23 -24.85 15.79 -3.19
N PRO A 24 -24.66 16.03 -4.48
CA PRO A 24 -23.95 15.07 -5.32
C PRO A 24 -22.55 14.88 -4.76
N ILE A 25 -22.19 13.65 -4.52
CA ILE A 25 -20.88 13.29 -3.97
C ILE A 25 -20.22 12.35 -4.98
N LEU A 26 -19.04 12.73 -5.41
CA LEU A 26 -18.07 11.91 -6.11
C LEU A 26 -17.05 11.46 -5.08
N GLU A 27 -16.65 10.22 -5.14
CA GLU A 27 -15.56 9.63 -4.32
C GLU A 27 -14.51 9.10 -5.28
N VAL A 28 -13.27 9.57 -5.13
CA VAL A 28 -12.14 9.12 -5.95
C VAL A 28 -11.13 8.40 -5.06
N THR A 29 -10.79 7.18 -5.45
CA THR A 29 -9.76 6.38 -4.77
C THR A 29 -8.73 5.92 -5.78
N THR A 30 -7.47 5.96 -5.42
CA THR A 30 -6.37 5.51 -6.28
C THR A 30 -5.57 4.43 -5.58
N TYR A 31 -5.37 3.31 -6.24
CA TYR A 31 -4.55 2.19 -5.78
C TYR A 31 -3.33 2.05 -6.68
N SER A 32 -2.24 1.53 -6.13
CA SER A 32 -1.02 1.24 -6.89
C SER A 32 -0.68 -0.24 -6.86
N ASP A 33 -0.35 -0.79 -8.02
CA ASP A 33 0.26 -2.10 -8.16
C ASP A 33 1.63 -1.92 -8.81
N ILE A 34 2.63 -2.63 -8.32
CA ILE A 34 3.99 -2.54 -8.82
C ILE A 34 4.32 -3.81 -9.59
N VAL A 35 4.78 -3.63 -10.83
CA VAL A 35 5.32 -4.70 -11.66
C VAL A 35 6.84 -4.56 -11.63
N THR A 36 7.48 -5.34 -10.78
CA THR A 36 8.94 -5.41 -10.67
C THR A 36 9.51 -6.44 -11.64
N ASP A 37 10.80 -6.36 -11.90
CA ASP A 37 11.54 -7.26 -12.79
C ASP A 37 11.96 -8.59 -12.14
N SER A 38 11.41 -8.99 -11.01
CA SER A 38 11.69 -10.19 -10.21
C SER A 38 12.62 -10.01 -9.01
N ASP A 39 13.13 -8.84 -8.77
CA ASP A 39 13.99 -8.56 -7.62
C ASP A 39 13.22 -8.08 -6.37
N ASN A 40 11.92 -7.80 -6.50
CA ASN A 40 11.01 -7.30 -5.45
C ASN A 40 11.36 -5.92 -4.88
N THR A 41 12.23 -5.17 -5.54
CA THR A 41 12.58 -3.80 -5.15
C THR A 41 12.11 -2.83 -6.20
N VAL A 42 11.61 -1.69 -5.77
CA VAL A 42 11.18 -0.65 -6.70
C VAL A 42 12.39 0.16 -7.15
N ASN A 43 12.86 -0.13 -8.35
CA ASN A 43 14.04 0.50 -8.93
C ASN A 43 13.77 1.03 -10.36
N ALA A 44 14.84 1.48 -11.05
CA ALA A 44 14.71 1.97 -12.41
C ALA A 44 14.28 0.82 -13.34
N THR A 45 13.30 1.08 -14.19
CA THR A 45 12.60 0.23 -15.15
C THR A 45 11.34 -0.45 -14.65
N ASP A 46 11.10 -0.53 -13.34
CA ASP A 46 9.84 -1.02 -12.78
C ASP A 46 8.66 -0.14 -13.16
N VAL A 47 7.51 -0.76 -13.27
CA VAL A 47 6.29 -0.08 -13.67
C VAL A 47 5.31 -0.06 -12.50
N VAL A 48 4.87 1.14 -12.15
CA VAL A 48 3.69 1.31 -11.29
C VAL A 48 2.47 1.45 -12.18
N VAL A 49 1.46 0.65 -11.89
CA VAL A 49 0.12 0.74 -12.46
C VAL A 49 -0.80 1.35 -11.42
N PHE A 50 -1.30 2.55 -11.68
CA PHE A 50 -2.29 3.20 -10.83
C PHE A 50 -3.69 2.87 -11.34
N THR A 51 -4.51 2.26 -10.48
CA THR A 51 -5.93 2.01 -10.71
C THR A 51 -6.74 3.08 -9.98
N ILE A 52 -7.42 3.92 -10.74
CA ILE A 52 -8.21 5.04 -10.23
C ILE A 52 -9.68 4.67 -10.31
N LYS A 53 -10.39 4.77 -9.21
CA LYS A 53 -11.83 4.53 -9.11
C LYS A 53 -12.54 5.83 -8.80
N ALA A 54 -13.46 6.23 -9.65
CA ALA A 54 -14.35 7.38 -9.43
C ALA A 54 -15.76 6.87 -9.22
N ARG A 55 -16.30 6.98 -8.02
CA ARG A 55 -17.61 6.45 -7.63
C ARG A 55 -18.61 7.57 -7.42
N ASN A 56 -19.76 7.45 -8.02
CA ASN A 56 -20.91 8.31 -7.74
C ASN A 56 -21.69 7.78 -6.53
N ILE A 57 -21.51 8.37 -5.36
CA ILE A 57 -22.22 7.98 -4.13
C ILE A 57 -23.50 8.76 -3.90
N SER A 58 -23.91 9.58 -4.87
CA SER A 58 -25.17 10.31 -4.84
C SER A 58 -26.32 9.52 -5.50
N ASN A 59 -27.52 10.05 -5.38
CA ASN A 59 -28.73 9.57 -6.07
C ASN A 59 -28.98 10.24 -7.43
N LEU A 60 -28.09 11.12 -7.88
CA LEU A 60 -28.16 11.81 -9.17
C LEU A 60 -27.14 11.21 -10.14
N ALA A 61 -27.46 11.25 -11.44
CA ALA A 61 -26.46 10.91 -12.43
C ALA A 61 -25.42 12.04 -12.55
N LEU A 62 -24.15 11.65 -12.69
CA LEU A 62 -23.05 12.55 -12.99
C LEU A 62 -22.67 12.43 -14.47
N SER A 63 -22.28 13.54 -15.07
CA SER A 63 -21.82 13.63 -16.45
C SER A 63 -20.54 14.46 -16.55
N SER A 64 -19.89 14.42 -17.71
CA SER A 64 -18.65 15.16 -17.98
C SER A 64 -17.56 14.88 -16.95
N LEU A 65 -17.49 13.66 -16.42
CA LEU A 65 -16.44 13.26 -15.51
C LEU A 65 -15.09 13.35 -16.22
N THR A 66 -14.20 14.12 -15.65
CA THR A 66 -12.81 14.27 -16.06
C THR A 66 -11.88 13.89 -14.91
N ILE A 67 -10.77 13.28 -15.25
CA ILE A 67 -9.73 12.88 -14.28
C ILE A 67 -8.49 13.71 -14.59
N SER A 68 -8.09 14.57 -13.66
CA SER A 68 -6.82 15.28 -13.67
C SER A 68 -5.85 14.65 -12.67
N HIS A 69 -4.55 14.89 -12.83
CA HIS A 69 -3.54 14.28 -11.97
C HIS A 69 -2.32 15.17 -11.78
N THR A 70 -1.61 14.92 -10.70
CA THR A 70 -0.29 15.49 -10.43
C THR A 70 0.61 14.38 -9.89
N LEU A 71 1.71 14.09 -10.59
CA LEU A 71 2.74 13.17 -10.13
C LEU A 71 3.94 13.96 -9.61
N ARG A 72 4.39 13.63 -8.42
CA ARG A 72 5.59 14.20 -7.81
C ARG A 72 6.51 13.09 -7.29
N GLY A 73 7.79 13.38 -7.18
CA GLY A 73 8.68 12.59 -6.33
C GLY A 73 8.36 12.81 -4.85
N ILE A 74 8.73 11.88 -4.01
CA ILE A 74 8.57 12.01 -2.53
C ILE A 74 9.29 13.25 -2.01
N ASN A 75 10.38 13.66 -2.65
CA ASN A 75 11.09 14.92 -2.37
C ASN A 75 10.39 16.20 -2.91
N GLY A 76 9.18 16.06 -3.50
CA GLY A 76 8.40 17.17 -4.06
C GLY A 76 8.73 17.56 -5.50
N SER A 77 9.73 16.94 -6.15
CA SER A 77 10.06 17.21 -7.55
C SER A 77 8.90 16.87 -8.49
N VAL A 78 8.74 17.62 -9.57
CA VAL A 78 7.69 17.36 -10.57
C VAL A 78 8.11 16.18 -11.46
N LEU A 79 7.24 15.18 -11.57
CA LEU A 79 7.42 14.03 -12.45
C LEU A 79 6.24 13.93 -13.43
N THR A 80 6.39 13.08 -14.45
CA THR A 80 5.39 12.90 -15.50
C THR A 80 5.05 11.43 -15.65
N LEU A 81 3.76 11.09 -15.70
CA LEU A 81 3.28 9.73 -15.98
C LEU A 81 3.69 9.32 -17.42
N ASN A 82 3.99 8.04 -17.63
CA ASN A 82 4.18 7.48 -18.96
C ASN A 82 2.86 7.36 -19.71
N SER A 83 1.79 7.01 -19.00
CA SER A 83 0.43 7.04 -19.50
C SER A 83 -0.47 7.80 -18.50
N SER A 84 -1.06 8.89 -18.99
CA SER A 84 -2.09 9.63 -18.22
C SER A 84 -3.32 8.76 -17.98
N PRO A 85 -4.17 9.10 -16.98
CA PRO A 85 -5.39 8.35 -16.72
C PRO A 85 -6.25 8.12 -17.96
N THR A 86 -6.45 6.86 -18.32
CA THR A 86 -7.28 6.43 -19.44
C THR A 86 -8.45 5.60 -18.92
N PHE A 87 -9.64 5.84 -19.47
CA PHE A 87 -10.84 5.12 -19.11
C PHE A 87 -10.72 3.63 -19.45
N LEU A 88 -11.06 2.77 -18.50
CA LEU A 88 -11.07 1.32 -18.66
C LEU A 88 -12.50 0.78 -18.75
N SER A 89 -13.33 1.08 -17.75
CA SER A 89 -14.69 0.53 -17.65
C SER A 89 -15.57 1.30 -16.66
N ASN A 90 -16.87 1.09 -16.76
CA ASN A 90 -17.85 1.48 -15.75
C ASN A 90 -18.59 0.24 -15.23
N SER A 91 -18.89 0.20 -13.92
CA SER A 91 -19.50 -0.97 -13.27
C SER A 91 -20.91 -1.30 -13.75
N ASN A 92 -21.67 -0.31 -14.21
CA ASN A 92 -23.04 -0.48 -14.73
C ASN A 92 -23.13 -0.24 -16.24
N GLY A 93 -21.98 -0.11 -16.93
CA GLY A 93 -21.91 -0.02 -18.38
C GLY A 93 -22.25 1.34 -18.99
N SER A 94 -22.24 2.41 -18.19
CA SER A 94 -22.34 3.78 -18.73
C SER A 94 -21.15 4.09 -19.63
N SER A 95 -21.30 5.03 -20.55
CA SER A 95 -20.18 5.50 -21.39
C SER A 95 -19.14 6.25 -20.55
N SER A 96 -17.92 6.35 -21.09
CA SER A 96 -16.86 7.16 -20.49
C SER A 96 -17.35 8.58 -20.16
N GLY A 97 -17.01 9.07 -18.97
CA GLY A 97 -17.41 10.39 -18.51
C GLY A 97 -18.82 10.49 -17.95
N SER A 98 -19.56 9.38 -17.79
CA SER A 98 -20.90 9.35 -17.21
C SER A 98 -20.95 8.31 -16.10
N LEU A 99 -21.60 8.63 -14.98
CA LEU A 99 -21.84 7.71 -13.86
C LEU A 99 -23.29 7.83 -13.39
N VAL A 100 -24.06 6.75 -13.49
CA VAL A 100 -25.36 6.70 -12.82
C VAL A 100 -25.20 6.58 -11.32
N ALA A 101 -26.27 6.72 -10.54
CA ALA A 101 -26.23 6.59 -9.08
C ALA A 101 -25.60 5.25 -8.64
N GLY A 102 -24.63 5.28 -7.77
CA GLY A 102 -23.91 4.12 -7.24
C GLY A 102 -22.85 3.50 -8.17
N GLU A 103 -22.68 4.02 -9.38
CA GLU A 103 -21.73 3.50 -10.36
C GLU A 103 -20.30 3.94 -10.10
N THR A 104 -19.36 3.07 -10.44
CA THR A 104 -17.93 3.31 -10.37
C THR A 104 -17.30 3.27 -11.76
N GLY A 105 -16.64 4.35 -12.14
CA GLY A 105 -15.76 4.42 -13.31
C GLY A 105 -14.33 4.06 -12.92
N THR A 106 -13.69 3.22 -13.72
CA THR A 106 -12.31 2.78 -13.51
C THR A 106 -11.42 3.35 -14.61
N TYR A 107 -10.27 3.90 -14.20
CA TYR A 107 -9.23 4.46 -15.07
C TYR A 107 -7.89 3.84 -14.70
N ILE A 108 -6.98 3.81 -15.65
CA ILE A 108 -5.61 3.31 -15.46
C ILE A 108 -4.61 4.38 -15.90
N ALA A 109 -3.55 4.55 -15.10
CA ALA A 109 -2.38 5.34 -15.42
C ALA A 109 -1.11 4.54 -15.11
N THR A 110 0.01 4.85 -15.76
CA THR A 110 1.28 4.16 -15.51
C THR A 110 2.43 5.13 -15.34
N TYR A 111 3.35 4.72 -14.48
CA TYR A 111 4.66 5.37 -14.35
C TYR A 111 5.75 4.29 -14.39
N THR A 112 6.74 4.47 -15.26
CA THR A 112 7.94 3.64 -15.25
C THR A 112 9.00 4.38 -14.44
N PHE A 113 9.52 3.76 -13.40
CA PHE A 113 10.59 4.33 -12.62
C PHE A 113 11.82 4.60 -13.48
N ASN A 114 12.38 5.77 -13.30
CA ASN A 114 13.62 6.21 -13.91
C ASN A 114 14.53 6.81 -12.84
N GLY A 115 15.73 7.20 -13.21
CA GLY A 115 16.69 7.78 -12.26
C GLY A 115 16.16 8.97 -11.46
N ALA A 116 15.21 9.74 -12.00
CA ALA A 116 14.60 10.87 -11.28
C ALA A 116 13.64 10.38 -10.19
N GLY A 117 12.78 9.39 -10.49
CA GLY A 117 11.86 8.80 -9.52
C GLY A 117 12.60 8.06 -8.40
N VAL A 118 13.64 7.31 -8.74
CA VAL A 118 14.50 6.62 -7.76
C VAL A 118 15.22 7.63 -6.87
N SER A 119 15.89 8.64 -7.46
CA SER A 119 16.59 9.68 -6.69
C SER A 119 15.66 10.54 -5.84
N ALA A 120 14.39 10.61 -6.20
CA ALA A 120 13.37 11.30 -5.40
C ALA A 120 12.87 10.49 -4.19
N GLY A 121 13.34 9.25 -4.05
CA GLY A 121 12.90 8.31 -3.00
C GLY A 121 11.55 7.66 -3.28
N GLY A 122 11.02 7.77 -4.50
CA GLY A 122 9.72 7.26 -4.90
C GLY A 122 8.82 8.30 -5.53
N VAL A 123 7.55 7.94 -5.71
CA VAL A 123 6.54 8.79 -6.37
C VAL A 123 5.29 8.94 -5.51
N SER A 124 4.61 10.05 -5.68
CA SER A 124 3.37 10.43 -5.02
C SER A 124 2.39 10.93 -6.08
N LEU A 125 1.27 10.22 -6.27
CA LEU A 125 0.23 10.57 -7.22
C LEU A 125 -0.99 11.10 -6.51
N THR A 126 -1.41 12.32 -6.85
CA THR A 126 -2.72 12.88 -6.50
C THR A 126 -3.58 12.92 -7.76
N VAL A 127 -4.78 12.41 -7.67
CA VAL A 127 -5.78 12.46 -8.74
C VAL A 127 -6.95 13.32 -8.27
N THR A 128 -7.56 14.04 -9.21
CA THR A 128 -8.79 14.80 -8.91
C THR A 128 -9.83 14.48 -9.97
N GLY A 129 -10.98 13.98 -9.51
CA GLY A 129 -12.17 13.80 -10.30
C GLY A 129 -13.02 15.07 -10.29
N THR A 130 -13.49 15.48 -11.46
CA THR A 130 -14.46 16.60 -11.58
C THR A 130 -15.61 16.17 -12.47
N ALA A 131 -16.83 16.38 -12.02
CA ALA A 131 -18.04 15.99 -12.72
C ALA A 131 -19.13 17.07 -12.65
N SER A 132 -20.20 16.86 -13.41
CA SER A 132 -21.35 17.75 -13.51
C SER A 132 -22.62 17.04 -13.10
N THR A 133 -23.48 17.71 -12.33
CA THR A 133 -24.85 17.27 -12.08
C THR A 133 -25.81 17.79 -13.13
N PRO A 134 -27.04 17.25 -13.26
CA PRO A 134 -28.04 17.79 -14.17
C PRO A 134 -28.28 19.30 -13.97
N GLY A 135 -28.06 20.07 -15.03
CA GLY A 135 -28.24 21.51 -15.04
C GLY A 135 -27.07 22.35 -14.47
N ASN A 136 -26.00 21.72 -14.01
CA ASN A 136 -24.81 22.42 -13.51
C ASN A 136 -23.55 21.85 -14.14
N SER A 137 -22.51 22.65 -14.34
CA SER A 137 -21.25 22.22 -14.92
C SER A 137 -20.14 22.24 -13.87
N ASN A 138 -19.32 21.15 -13.85
CA ASN A 138 -18.13 21.01 -13.01
C ASN A 138 -18.36 21.39 -11.54
N ASN A 139 -19.52 21.07 -11.02
CA ASN A 139 -19.94 21.47 -9.67
C ASN A 139 -19.66 20.40 -8.60
N VAL A 140 -19.07 19.29 -9.00
CA VAL A 140 -18.63 18.21 -8.11
C VAL A 140 -17.16 17.94 -8.34
N THR A 141 -16.37 17.96 -7.28
CA THR A 141 -14.92 17.73 -7.36
C THR A 141 -14.50 16.95 -6.13
N ASP A 142 -13.61 15.99 -6.33
CA ASP A 142 -13.05 15.16 -5.27
C ASP A 142 -11.59 14.82 -5.56
N PRO A 143 -10.64 15.17 -4.67
CA PRO A 143 -9.28 14.67 -4.70
C PRO A 143 -9.24 13.20 -4.26
N SER A 144 -8.32 12.43 -4.81
CA SER A 144 -8.21 11.01 -4.49
C SER A 144 -7.69 10.75 -3.08
N ASP A 145 -8.20 9.68 -2.52
CA ASP A 145 -7.72 8.95 -1.36
C ASP A 145 -6.93 7.72 -1.83
N ASP A 146 -5.94 7.25 -1.08
CA ASP A 146 -5.18 6.03 -1.44
C ASP A 146 -5.84 4.73 -0.99
N GLY A 147 -6.91 4.85 -0.19
CA GLY A 147 -7.69 3.71 0.32
C GLY A 147 -7.05 3.00 1.51
N ASP A 148 -6.04 3.61 2.14
CA ASP A 148 -5.37 3.08 3.34
C ASP A 148 -5.53 4.01 4.54
N ASP A 149 -6.57 3.78 5.34
CA ASP A 149 -6.81 4.55 6.58
C ASP A 149 -5.82 4.19 7.72
N SER A 150 -4.95 3.20 7.52
CA SER A 150 -4.06 2.69 8.58
C SER A 150 -2.85 3.59 8.82
N ASP A 151 -2.52 4.46 7.89
CA ASP A 151 -1.44 5.43 7.99
C ASP A 151 -1.79 6.67 8.84
N GLY A 152 -3.07 6.79 9.24
CA GLY A 152 -3.60 7.87 10.07
C GLY A 152 -4.25 9.01 9.28
N ASN A 153 -4.30 8.94 7.96
CA ASN A 153 -5.10 9.78 7.09
C ASN A 153 -6.33 8.99 6.60
N THR A 154 -7.49 9.56 6.61
CA THR A 154 -8.77 8.91 6.29
C THR A 154 -9.49 9.59 5.14
N ALA A 155 -8.87 10.55 4.49
CA ALA A 155 -9.49 11.28 3.39
C ALA A 155 -8.46 12.11 2.59
N ASN A 156 -8.53 12.00 1.27
CA ASN A 156 -7.88 12.89 0.31
C ASN A 156 -6.36 12.94 0.41
N ASP A 157 -5.71 11.81 0.53
CA ASP A 157 -4.26 11.73 0.50
C ASP A 157 -3.71 11.14 -0.81
N PRO A 158 -2.44 11.42 -1.11
CA PRO A 158 -1.84 10.93 -2.34
C PRO A 158 -1.40 9.48 -2.22
N THR A 159 -1.61 8.69 -3.26
CA THR A 159 -1.08 7.34 -3.36
C THR A 159 0.44 7.39 -3.54
N GLN A 160 1.18 6.80 -2.62
CA GLN A 160 2.63 6.82 -2.60
C GLN A 160 3.23 5.45 -2.94
N VAL A 161 4.30 5.47 -3.72
CA VAL A 161 5.14 4.30 -4.00
C VAL A 161 6.58 4.67 -3.75
N LEU A 162 7.17 4.06 -2.74
CA LEU A 162 8.56 4.31 -2.37
C LEU A 162 9.50 3.55 -3.29
N ALA A 163 10.54 4.24 -3.79
CA ALA A 163 11.63 3.63 -4.53
C ALA A 163 12.84 3.45 -3.63
N GLY A 164 13.65 2.45 -3.96
CA GLY A 164 14.91 2.24 -3.25
C GLY A 164 14.70 1.94 -1.77
N ASN A 165 13.55 1.41 -1.39
CA ASN A 165 13.47 0.63 -0.16
C ASN A 165 14.26 -0.64 -0.46
N THR A 166 15.58 -0.51 -0.52
CA THR A 166 16.45 -1.59 -0.16
C THR A 166 16.05 -1.96 1.25
N VAL A 167 15.13 -2.89 1.36
CA VAL A 167 14.91 -3.57 2.62
C VAL A 167 16.24 -4.24 2.88
N THR A 168 17.06 -3.62 3.75
CA THR A 168 18.19 -4.30 4.36
C THR A 168 17.56 -5.43 5.17
N ALA A 169 17.14 -6.48 4.51
CA ALA A 169 16.48 -7.60 5.14
C ALA A 169 17.51 -8.68 5.37
N LEU A 170 17.93 -8.80 6.60
CA LEU A 170 18.76 -9.89 7.06
C LEU A 170 17.82 -10.95 7.67
N GLU A 171 17.78 -12.13 7.09
CA GLU A 171 17.08 -13.29 7.63
C GLU A 171 18.07 -14.27 8.22
N GLY A 172 17.86 -14.68 9.46
CA GLY A 172 18.68 -15.71 10.12
C GLY A 172 17.85 -16.95 10.43
N THR A 173 18.39 -18.12 10.13
CA THR A 173 17.88 -19.40 10.60
C THR A 173 18.93 -20.10 11.45
N LYS A 174 18.50 -20.76 12.51
CA LYS A 174 19.38 -21.57 13.37
C LYS A 174 18.79 -22.97 13.48
N SER A 175 19.62 -23.96 13.23
CA SER A 175 19.31 -25.38 13.44
C SER A 175 20.34 -26.01 14.34
N GLU A 176 19.96 -27.06 15.01
CA GLU A 176 20.86 -27.91 15.83
C GLU A 176 21.01 -29.29 15.23
N ASN A 177 22.17 -29.87 15.41
CA ASN A 177 22.47 -31.26 15.11
C ASN A 177 23.13 -31.91 16.35
N TYR A 178 22.55 -33.03 16.77
CA TYR A 178 23.14 -33.81 17.85
C TYR A 178 24.22 -34.71 17.31
N VAL A 179 25.38 -34.71 17.96
CA VAL A 179 26.52 -35.59 17.65
C VAL A 179 26.77 -36.51 18.83
N ASP A 180 26.43 -37.76 18.66
CA ASP A 180 26.72 -38.85 19.58
C ASP A 180 28.22 -39.22 19.45
N VAL A 181 29.04 -38.71 20.38
CA VAL A 181 30.49 -38.82 20.32
C VAL A 181 30.95 -40.21 20.80
N ASP A 182 30.26 -40.82 21.77
CA ASP A 182 30.62 -42.13 22.32
C ASP A 182 29.89 -43.33 21.66
N GLY A 183 28.95 -43.04 20.76
CA GLY A 183 28.23 -44.03 19.96
C GLY A 183 27.24 -44.87 20.75
N ASN A 184 26.80 -44.41 21.92
CA ASN A 184 25.89 -45.17 22.77
C ASN A 184 24.42 -45.02 22.43
N GLY A 185 24.06 -44.10 21.50
CA GLY A 185 22.71 -43.83 21.04
C GLY A 185 21.85 -43.06 22.00
N THR A 186 22.43 -42.48 23.06
CA THR A 186 21.70 -41.66 24.06
C THR A 186 22.42 -40.34 24.31
N ILE A 187 21.65 -39.28 24.53
CA ILE A 187 22.21 -37.97 24.88
C ILE A 187 22.86 -38.06 26.26
N GLY A 188 24.17 -37.83 26.33
CA GLY A 188 24.95 -37.98 27.53
C GLY A 188 26.09 -36.99 27.70
N LEU A 189 26.81 -37.16 28.80
CA LEU A 189 28.00 -36.36 29.08
C LEU A 189 29.12 -36.74 28.11
N GLY A 190 29.61 -35.79 27.35
CA GLY A 190 30.64 -35.96 26.33
C GLY A 190 30.13 -35.79 24.90
N ASP A 191 28.85 -35.86 24.71
CA ASP A 191 28.21 -35.59 23.43
C ASP A 191 28.20 -34.09 23.09
N GLN A 192 27.97 -33.81 21.82
CA GLN A 192 28.01 -32.45 21.31
C GLN A 192 26.70 -32.03 20.63
N LEU A 193 26.38 -30.78 20.75
CA LEU A 193 25.39 -30.09 19.92
C LEU A 193 26.12 -29.15 18.97
N GLU A 194 25.92 -29.38 17.69
CA GLU A 194 26.41 -28.53 16.61
C GLU A 194 25.29 -27.58 16.21
N TYR A 195 25.54 -26.28 16.18
CA TYR A 195 24.58 -25.28 15.69
C TYR A 195 25.01 -24.76 14.33
N ILE A 196 24.09 -24.82 13.38
CA ILE A 196 24.27 -24.23 12.06
C ILE A 196 23.41 -22.96 12.02
N ILE A 197 24.06 -21.82 11.80
CA ILE A 197 23.39 -20.54 11.63
C ILE A 197 23.57 -20.13 10.18
N THR A 198 22.45 -20.00 9.47
CA THR A 198 22.45 -19.52 8.10
C THR A 198 21.86 -18.11 8.07
N VAL A 199 22.57 -17.21 7.42
CA VAL A 199 22.15 -15.82 7.29
C VAL A 199 21.96 -15.51 5.82
N TYR A 200 20.79 -15.00 5.48
CA TYR A 200 20.43 -14.61 4.12
C TYR A 200 20.34 -13.09 4.05
N ASN A 201 21.06 -12.50 3.12
CA ASN A 201 20.76 -11.16 2.67
C ASN A 201 19.53 -11.24 1.75
N LYS A 202 18.39 -10.81 2.25
CA LYS A 202 17.13 -10.71 1.48
C LYS A 202 16.98 -9.34 0.82
N GLY A 203 17.89 -8.43 1.13
CA GLY A 203 17.99 -7.14 0.48
C GLY A 203 18.86 -7.21 -0.77
N GLU A 204 18.89 -6.14 -1.54
CA GLU A 204 19.63 -6.04 -2.79
C GLU A 204 20.99 -5.38 -2.64
N GLU A 205 21.20 -4.67 -1.55
CA GLU A 205 22.50 -4.09 -1.28
C GLU A 205 23.43 -5.06 -0.61
N GLN A 206 24.70 -4.99 -0.97
CA GLN A 206 25.75 -5.72 -0.27
C GLN A 206 25.76 -5.29 1.20
N LEU A 207 25.70 -6.26 2.10
CA LEU A 207 25.87 -6.02 3.52
C LEU A 207 27.33 -6.17 3.90
N ASP A 208 27.91 -5.11 4.41
CA ASP A 208 29.27 -5.12 4.95
C ASP A 208 29.25 -5.30 6.46
N ALA A 209 30.28 -5.94 7.01
CA ALA A 209 30.48 -6.13 8.44
C ALA A 209 29.30 -6.84 9.16
N VAL A 210 28.72 -7.87 8.55
CA VAL A 210 27.71 -8.70 9.20
C VAL A 210 28.31 -9.38 10.43
N THR A 211 27.73 -9.12 11.58
CA THR A 211 28.16 -9.71 12.87
C THR A 211 27.04 -10.57 13.45
N LEU A 212 27.40 -11.71 13.98
CA LEU A 212 26.49 -12.64 14.64
C LEU A 212 26.81 -12.71 16.12
N PHE A 213 25.77 -12.57 16.94
CA PHE A 213 25.85 -12.82 18.37
C PHE A 213 24.97 -14.01 18.71
N ASP A 214 25.56 -15.01 19.33
CA ASP A 214 24.83 -16.19 19.84
C ASP A 214 25.02 -16.32 21.33
N VAL A 215 23.96 -16.62 22.05
CA VAL A 215 23.97 -16.87 23.48
C VAL A 215 23.26 -18.19 23.75
N LEU A 216 24.04 -19.19 24.13
CA LEU A 216 23.49 -20.46 24.59
C LEU A 216 23.12 -20.35 26.07
N LYS A 217 21.90 -20.76 26.40
CA LYS A 217 21.40 -20.79 27.79
C LYS A 217 20.82 -22.16 28.12
N ASP A 218 20.95 -22.53 29.38
CA ASP A 218 20.22 -23.69 29.92
C ASP A 218 18.73 -23.36 30.20
N GLN A 219 17.97 -24.36 30.59
CA GLN A 219 16.55 -24.22 30.92
C GLN A 219 16.27 -23.29 32.12
N ASN A 220 17.31 -22.99 32.93
CA ASN A 220 17.23 -22.07 34.08
C ASN A 220 17.69 -20.67 33.70
N ASN A 221 17.91 -20.40 32.41
CA ASN A 221 18.37 -19.13 31.86
C ASN A 221 19.81 -18.77 32.17
N ASN A 222 20.63 -19.72 32.65
CA ASN A 222 22.07 -19.51 32.83
C ASN A 222 22.79 -19.55 31.48
N VAL A 223 23.73 -18.63 31.28
CA VAL A 223 24.55 -18.61 30.08
C VAL A 223 25.57 -19.76 30.12
N LEU A 224 25.57 -20.55 29.06
CA LEU A 224 26.52 -21.65 28.86
C LEU A 224 27.62 -21.19 27.88
N ALA A 225 28.85 -21.63 28.14
CA ALA A 225 29.95 -21.37 27.24
C ALA A 225 29.91 -22.36 26.05
N LEU A 226 30.08 -21.85 24.85
CA LEU A 226 30.35 -22.65 23.67
C LEU A 226 31.75 -23.23 23.76
N ILE A 227 31.90 -24.53 23.40
CA ILE A 227 33.20 -25.19 23.43
C ILE A 227 34.02 -24.75 22.23
N ALA A 228 35.31 -24.47 22.43
CA ALA A 228 36.25 -24.14 21.35
C ALA A 228 36.19 -25.20 20.19
N PRO A 229 36.38 -24.83 18.92
CA PRO A 229 37.46 -23.93 18.50
C PRO A 229 37.11 -22.46 18.31
N PHE A 230 36.01 -21.98 18.89
CA PHE A 230 35.58 -20.59 18.72
C PHE A 230 36.29 -19.65 19.72
N THR A 231 37.25 -18.89 19.24
CA THR A 231 37.83 -17.78 19.98
C THR A 231 37.96 -16.56 19.06
N PRO A 232 37.27 -15.46 19.33
CA PRO A 232 36.35 -15.22 20.45
C PRO A 232 35.05 -16.03 20.31
N PRO A 233 34.27 -16.23 21.39
CA PRO A 233 33.05 -17.03 21.33
C PRO A 233 32.07 -16.41 20.33
N GLY A 234 31.90 -17.12 19.22
CA GLY A 234 31.01 -16.69 18.13
C GLY A 234 31.07 -17.68 16.96
N PRO A 235 30.09 -17.64 16.07
CA PRO A 235 30.09 -18.52 14.90
C PRO A 235 31.28 -18.26 13.99
N ILE A 236 31.83 -19.31 13.40
CA ILE A 236 32.84 -19.20 12.36
C ILE A 236 32.14 -19.11 11.01
N PHE A 237 32.61 -18.21 10.16
CA PHE A 237 32.22 -18.18 8.77
C PHE A 237 32.73 -19.47 8.08
N VAL A 238 31.80 -20.20 7.43
CA VAL A 238 32.13 -21.40 6.71
C VAL A 238 32.19 -21.14 5.20
N SER A 239 31.19 -20.49 4.65
CA SER A 239 31.14 -20.13 3.22
C SER A 239 30.08 -19.10 2.92
N SER A 240 30.22 -18.39 1.81
CA SER A 240 29.11 -17.69 1.15
C SER A 240 28.89 -18.30 -0.24
N ASN A 241 27.68 -18.21 -0.74
CA ASN A 241 27.32 -18.69 -2.07
C ASN A 241 27.68 -17.71 -3.20
N GLN A 242 28.10 -16.51 -2.84
CA GLN A 242 28.56 -15.49 -3.78
C GLN A 242 29.83 -14.87 -3.22
N ASN A 243 30.94 -15.03 -3.87
CA ASN A 243 32.31 -14.55 -3.53
C ASN A 243 32.43 -13.19 -2.80
N SER A 244 31.58 -12.93 -1.83
CA SER A 244 31.68 -11.78 -0.94
C SER A 244 32.68 -12.12 0.16
N SER A 245 33.77 -11.41 0.15
CA SER A 245 34.84 -11.47 1.18
C SER A 245 34.40 -10.83 2.47
#